data_7f3648cc2bd4f846fdf4769d890b1843
#
_entry.id   7f3648cc2bd4f846fdf4769d890b1843
#
_cell.length_a   1.000
_cell.length_b   1.000
_cell.length_c   1.000
_cell.angle_alpha   90.00
_cell.angle_beta   90.00
_cell.angle_gamma   90.00
#
_symmetry.space_group_name_H-M   'P 1'
#
loop_
_entity.id
_entity.type
_entity.pdbx_description
1 polymer ?
#
loop_
_entity_poly.entity_id
_entity_poly.type
_entity_poly.pdbx_seq_one_letter_code
_entity_poly.pdbx_strand_id
1 'polypeptide(L)'
;MSIHITRTRLRSAAALALLPALALTACGSGGTAGTTTAAAQSPAPTDDPVAAVRKVDSVAALLPADVRRSGKLRIGSSVGFPPGAYYPNGPGKAPAGQDIDIADAVAKVLGVKAVRQDASFETILPALGSGKYDVGTGNFGVTTQRLKTVDFVTYINDGQGFAVKKGGTALKKKVTDLTQLCGLTIGTGAGTSFETTLAEQKGVCAKAGKKPYEVKVYSENAATLTALQQGRIDVIMSTINGLRHQAAQPAAQTTFLGEYHRLDVGFAFRKGSPLTQAFQAAVNELIEDGTYARILKKWGTSASAIDASRINPPEHR
;
A
#
# COMPACT_ATOMS: atom_id res chain seq x y z
N MET A 1 -47.71 -21.49 44.75
CA MET A 1 -48.06 -20.62 45.92
C MET A 1 -48.11 -19.21 45.37
N SER A 2 -49.34 -18.75 45.17
CA SER A 2 -49.68 -17.43 44.55
C SER A 2 -49.70 -16.35 45.63
N ILE A 3 -49.18 -15.17 45.35
CA ILE A 3 -49.56 -13.98 46.10
C ILE A 3 -49.63 -12.76 45.11
N HIS A 4 -50.80 -12.15 45.24
CA HIS A 4 -51.47 -11.08 44.54
C HIS A 4 -50.76 -9.70 44.54
N ILE A 5 -50.84 -9.03 43.44
CA ILE A 5 -51.35 -7.68 43.05
C ILE A 5 -51.66 -6.72 44.19
N THR A 6 -51.15 -5.48 44.13
CA THR A 6 -51.97 -4.29 44.41
C THR A 6 -51.54 -3.08 43.54
N ARG A 7 -52.51 -2.65 42.73
CA ARG A 7 -52.47 -1.36 41.99
C ARG A 7 -52.98 -0.27 42.95
N THR A 8 -52.26 0.86 42.97
CA THR A 8 -52.84 2.12 43.51
C THR A 8 -52.71 3.22 42.47
N ARG A 9 -53.87 3.65 41.98
CA ARG A 9 -54.03 4.87 41.19
C ARG A 9 -54.25 6.04 42.17
N LEU A 10 -53.61 7.18 41.96
CA LEU A 10 -54.11 8.47 42.47
C LEU A 10 -54.03 9.51 41.36
N ARG A 11 -55.10 10.30 41.31
CA ARG A 11 -55.48 11.28 40.30
C ARG A 11 -54.99 12.67 40.64
N SER A 12 -54.72 13.46 39.64
CA SER A 12 -55.08 14.87 39.39
C SER A 12 -54.54 15.95 40.32
N ALA A 13 -53.81 16.91 39.76
CA ALA A 13 -54.22 18.32 39.83
C ALA A 13 -53.41 19.14 38.77
N ALA A 14 -54.16 19.82 37.92
CA ALA A 14 -53.67 20.83 36.98
C ALA A 14 -53.42 22.11 37.73
N ALA A 15 -52.27 22.77 37.48
CA ALA A 15 -52.09 24.20 37.85
C ALA A 15 -51.43 24.89 36.65
N LEU A 16 -52.17 25.69 35.93
CA LEU A 16 -51.71 26.72 35.01
C LEU A 16 -50.95 27.79 35.77
N ALA A 17 -49.70 28.05 35.40
CA ALA A 17 -48.98 29.26 35.73
C ALA A 17 -48.33 29.83 34.47
N LEU A 18 -48.89 30.91 33.97
CA LEU A 18 -48.27 31.81 32.99
C LEU A 18 -47.10 32.53 33.64
N LEU A 19 -45.94 32.50 32.98
CA LEU A 19 -44.84 33.44 33.24
C LEU A 19 -44.08 33.78 31.93
N PRO A 20 -43.49 34.95 31.84
CA PRO A 20 -43.21 35.64 30.59
C PRO A 20 -41.90 35.21 29.94
N ALA A 21 -41.87 35.33 28.61
CA ALA A 21 -40.70 35.14 27.76
C ALA A 21 -39.60 36.19 28.07
N LEU A 22 -38.50 35.76 28.62
CA LEU A 22 -37.22 36.50 28.56
C LEU A 22 -36.40 35.93 27.41
N ALA A 23 -36.28 36.71 26.35
CA ALA A 23 -35.35 36.46 25.26
C ALA A 23 -33.90 36.70 25.75
N LEU A 24 -33.17 35.64 26.07
CA LEU A 24 -31.73 35.68 26.22
C LEU A 24 -31.09 35.30 24.89
N THR A 25 -30.62 36.31 24.17
CA THR A 25 -29.68 36.12 23.03
C THR A 25 -28.36 35.60 23.61
N ALA A 26 -28.19 34.27 23.63
CA ALA A 26 -26.93 33.64 23.86
C ALA A 26 -26.19 33.59 22.52
N CYS A 27 -25.15 34.41 22.33
CA CYS A 27 -24.11 34.19 21.37
C CYS A 27 -23.41 32.89 21.74
N GLY A 28 -23.91 31.80 21.20
CA GLY A 28 -23.24 30.50 21.22
C GLY A 28 -22.14 30.49 20.19
N SER A 29 -20.88 30.66 20.61
CA SER A 29 -19.73 30.28 19.85
C SER A 29 -19.86 28.79 19.47
N GLY A 30 -20.27 28.53 18.23
CA GLY A 30 -20.33 27.20 17.67
C GLY A 30 -18.94 26.59 17.66
N GLY A 31 -18.68 25.71 18.61
CA GLY A 31 -17.58 24.77 18.51
C GLY A 31 -17.83 23.93 17.28
N THR A 32 -17.09 24.20 16.20
CA THR A 32 -16.95 23.29 15.08
C THR A 32 -16.40 21.98 15.63
N ALA A 33 -17.27 20.97 15.74
CA ALA A 33 -16.83 19.59 15.87
C ALA A 33 -15.86 19.36 14.71
N GLY A 34 -14.58 19.20 15.04
CA GLY A 34 -13.56 18.87 14.10
C GLY A 34 -13.88 17.52 13.45
N THR A 35 -14.55 17.57 12.33
CA THR A 35 -14.57 16.47 11.39
C THR A 35 -13.10 16.21 11.05
N THR A 36 -12.54 15.13 11.58
CA THR A 36 -11.29 14.57 11.10
C THR A 36 -11.52 14.20 9.64
N THR A 37 -11.23 15.14 8.75
CA THR A 37 -11.19 14.92 7.32
C THR A 37 -10.07 13.89 7.13
N ALA A 38 -10.43 12.63 6.86
CA ALA A 38 -9.50 11.66 6.31
C ALA A 38 -8.84 12.36 5.14
N ALA A 39 -7.50 12.41 5.13
CA ALA A 39 -6.75 13.09 4.09
C ALA A 39 -7.28 12.60 2.74
N ALA A 40 -7.91 13.49 1.98
CA ALA A 40 -8.48 13.17 0.70
C ALA A 40 -7.37 12.62 -0.18
N GLN A 41 -7.49 11.36 -0.56
CA GLN A 41 -6.55 10.74 -1.47
C GLN A 41 -6.69 11.45 -2.83
N SER A 42 -5.56 11.67 -3.49
CA SER A 42 -5.57 12.29 -4.81
C SER A 42 -6.43 11.47 -5.77
N PRO A 43 -7.25 12.13 -6.61
CA PRO A 43 -8.01 11.43 -7.64
C PRO A 43 -7.07 10.66 -8.58
N ALA A 44 -7.52 9.51 -9.07
CA ALA A 44 -6.74 8.76 -10.06
C ALA A 44 -6.66 9.56 -11.38
N PRO A 45 -5.53 9.48 -12.09
CA PRO A 45 -5.44 10.00 -13.45
C PRO A 45 -6.50 9.34 -14.35
N THR A 46 -7.10 10.11 -15.26
CA THR A 46 -8.20 9.67 -16.14
C THR A 46 -7.75 8.91 -17.38
N ASP A 47 -6.45 9.00 -17.73
CA ASP A 47 -5.87 8.27 -18.85
C ASP A 47 -5.97 6.75 -18.63
N ASP A 48 -6.36 5.98 -19.67
CA ASP A 48 -6.53 4.52 -19.60
C ASP A 48 -5.68 3.80 -20.65
N PRO A 49 -4.37 3.66 -20.40
CA PRO A 49 -3.47 2.92 -21.30
C PRO A 49 -3.80 1.44 -21.40
N VAL A 50 -4.59 0.89 -20.47
CA VAL A 50 -4.97 -0.51 -20.43
C VAL A 50 -6.15 -0.82 -21.35
N ALA A 51 -6.96 0.17 -21.68
CA ALA A 51 -8.17 -0.03 -22.51
C ALA A 51 -7.86 -0.68 -23.87
N ALA A 52 -6.77 -0.28 -24.51
CA ALA A 52 -6.37 -0.75 -25.84
C ALA A 52 -5.68 -2.13 -25.85
N VAL A 53 -5.25 -2.65 -24.71
CA VAL A 53 -4.56 -3.94 -24.61
C VAL A 53 -5.45 -5.06 -25.09
N ARG A 54 -4.89 -5.96 -25.93
CA ARG A 54 -5.57 -7.12 -26.49
C ARG A 54 -4.86 -8.41 -26.06
N LYS A 55 -5.60 -9.51 -26.15
CA LYS A 55 -5.05 -10.84 -25.96
C LYS A 55 -3.99 -11.13 -27.03
N VAL A 56 -2.85 -11.71 -26.60
CA VAL A 56 -1.79 -12.20 -27.47
C VAL A 56 -1.78 -13.73 -27.39
N ASP A 57 -2.21 -14.38 -28.47
CA ASP A 57 -2.47 -15.83 -28.45
C ASP A 57 -1.20 -16.67 -28.16
N SER A 58 -0.03 -16.27 -28.66
CA SER A 58 1.25 -16.92 -28.37
C SER A 58 1.60 -16.86 -26.88
N VAL A 59 1.32 -15.73 -26.21
CA VAL A 59 1.57 -15.54 -24.78
C VAL A 59 0.52 -16.29 -23.96
N ALA A 60 -0.75 -16.20 -24.35
CA ALA A 60 -1.86 -16.90 -23.68
C ALA A 60 -1.71 -18.44 -23.73
N ALA A 61 -1.05 -18.97 -24.77
CA ALA A 61 -0.75 -20.39 -24.88
C ALA A 61 0.19 -20.92 -23.78
N LEU A 62 0.98 -20.05 -23.16
CA LEU A 62 1.87 -20.39 -22.05
C LEU A 62 1.13 -20.63 -20.73
N LEU A 63 -0.16 -20.24 -20.64
CA LEU A 63 -0.96 -20.45 -19.43
C LEU A 63 -1.18 -21.95 -19.18
N PRO A 64 -1.19 -22.39 -17.90
CA PRO A 64 -1.63 -23.73 -17.53
C PRO A 64 -3.07 -24.01 -18.02
N ALA A 65 -3.34 -25.28 -18.36
CA ALA A 65 -4.59 -25.68 -18.98
C ALA A 65 -5.83 -25.39 -18.10
N ASP A 66 -5.69 -25.49 -16.77
CA ASP A 66 -6.75 -25.19 -15.80
C ASP A 66 -7.07 -23.70 -15.76
N VAL A 67 -6.07 -22.83 -15.79
CA VAL A 67 -6.25 -21.36 -15.82
C VAL A 67 -6.86 -20.95 -17.17
N ARG A 68 -6.41 -21.51 -18.28
CA ARG A 68 -7.04 -21.27 -19.61
C ARG A 68 -8.51 -21.66 -19.63
N ARG A 69 -8.85 -22.83 -19.06
CA ARG A 69 -10.26 -23.31 -19.02
C ARG A 69 -11.13 -22.46 -18.11
N SER A 70 -10.63 -22.05 -16.96
CA SER A 70 -11.38 -21.21 -16.02
C SER A 70 -11.55 -19.79 -16.54
N GLY A 71 -10.62 -19.30 -17.36
CA GLY A 71 -10.57 -17.92 -17.83
C GLY A 71 -10.41 -16.91 -16.69
N LYS A 72 -9.96 -17.33 -15.50
CA LYS A 72 -9.85 -16.50 -14.29
C LYS A 72 -8.49 -16.62 -13.65
N LEU A 73 -8.04 -15.50 -13.07
CA LEU A 73 -6.82 -15.38 -12.30
C LEU A 73 -7.16 -14.77 -10.95
N ARG A 74 -6.93 -15.50 -9.86
CA ARG A 74 -7.18 -15.03 -8.49
C ARG A 74 -5.99 -14.23 -8.00
N ILE A 75 -6.21 -12.94 -7.72
CA ILE A 75 -5.16 -12.01 -7.35
C ILE A 75 -5.36 -11.56 -5.89
N GLY A 76 -4.39 -11.84 -5.01
CA GLY A 76 -4.29 -11.20 -3.70
C GLY A 76 -3.60 -9.84 -3.85
N SER A 77 -4.28 -8.76 -3.51
CA SER A 77 -3.74 -7.40 -3.69
C SER A 77 -3.63 -6.67 -2.37
N SER A 78 -2.46 -6.09 -2.10
CA SER A 78 -2.29 -5.12 -1.02
C SER A 78 -2.66 -3.73 -1.55
N VAL A 79 -3.71 -3.14 -0.99
CA VAL A 79 -4.24 -1.83 -1.40
C VAL A 79 -4.13 -0.86 -0.23
N GLY A 80 -3.61 0.35 -0.49
CA GLY A 80 -3.39 1.38 0.54
C GLY A 80 -2.08 2.15 0.37
N PHE A 81 -1.34 1.89 -0.72
CA PHE A 81 -0.03 2.47 -1.00
C PHE A 81 -0.01 3.18 -2.37
N PRO A 82 -0.50 4.43 -2.46
CA PRO A 82 -0.37 5.20 -3.69
C PRO A 82 1.13 5.43 -4.03
N PRO A 83 1.52 5.46 -5.30
CA PRO A 83 0.73 5.27 -6.50
C PRO A 83 0.58 3.81 -6.93
N GLY A 84 1.08 2.84 -6.14
CA GLY A 84 1.05 1.40 -6.46
C GLY A 84 -0.38 0.86 -6.54
N ALA A 85 -1.09 0.86 -5.41
CA ALA A 85 -2.51 0.47 -5.35
C ALA A 85 -3.22 1.22 -4.22
N TYR A 86 -4.37 1.85 -4.50
CA TYR A 86 -5.16 2.58 -3.51
C TYR A 86 -6.61 2.76 -3.98
N TYR A 87 -7.47 3.28 -3.12
CA TYR A 87 -8.88 3.58 -3.41
C TYR A 87 -9.09 5.09 -3.62
N PRO A 88 -9.00 5.63 -4.83
CA PRO A 88 -9.14 7.07 -5.08
C PRO A 88 -10.51 7.62 -4.69
N ASN A 89 -11.54 6.78 -4.75
CA ASN A 89 -12.93 7.13 -4.43
C ASN A 89 -13.42 6.55 -3.08
N GLY A 90 -12.47 6.15 -2.21
CA GLY A 90 -12.74 5.58 -0.90
C GLY A 90 -12.82 4.05 -0.86
N PRO A 91 -12.75 3.47 0.36
CA PRO A 91 -12.77 2.03 0.58
C PRO A 91 -14.00 1.35 -0.05
N GLY A 92 -13.83 0.14 -0.57
CA GLY A 92 -14.90 -0.65 -1.19
C GLY A 92 -15.30 -0.19 -2.61
N LYS A 93 -14.64 0.83 -3.17
CA LYS A 93 -14.74 1.23 -4.58
C LYS A 93 -13.66 0.52 -5.39
N ALA A 94 -13.64 0.76 -6.72
CA ALA A 94 -12.61 0.21 -7.58
C ALA A 94 -11.22 0.72 -7.15
N PRO A 95 -10.26 -0.17 -6.92
CA PRO A 95 -8.88 0.23 -6.68
C PRO A 95 -8.26 0.76 -7.97
N ALA A 96 -7.29 1.64 -7.83
CA ALA A 96 -6.50 2.16 -8.94
C ALA A 96 -5.01 2.22 -8.51
N GLY A 97 -4.12 2.30 -9.47
CA GLY A 97 -2.70 2.39 -9.21
C GLY A 97 -1.89 1.66 -10.26
N GLN A 98 -0.59 1.88 -10.22
CA GLN A 98 0.37 1.26 -11.12
C GLN A 98 0.28 -0.27 -11.11
N ASP A 99 0.25 -0.88 -9.92
CA ASP A 99 0.19 -2.35 -9.76
C ASP A 99 -1.14 -2.91 -10.27
N ILE A 100 -2.21 -2.12 -10.14
CA ILE A 100 -3.54 -2.48 -10.66
C ILE A 100 -3.51 -2.47 -12.19
N ASP A 101 -3.06 -1.37 -12.79
CA ASP A 101 -3.02 -1.21 -14.25
C ASP A 101 -2.09 -2.24 -14.92
N ILE A 102 -0.90 -2.51 -14.36
CA ILE A 102 0.01 -3.51 -14.92
C ILE A 102 -0.60 -4.92 -14.81
N ALA A 103 -1.21 -5.27 -13.67
CA ALA A 103 -1.83 -6.59 -13.49
C ALA A 103 -3.05 -6.77 -14.40
N ASP A 104 -3.84 -5.72 -14.65
CA ASP A 104 -4.98 -5.75 -15.58
C ASP A 104 -4.52 -5.87 -17.04
N ALA A 105 -3.45 -5.15 -17.40
CA ALA A 105 -2.85 -5.26 -18.72
C ALA A 105 -2.31 -6.68 -18.98
N VAL A 106 -1.59 -7.25 -18.00
CA VAL A 106 -1.11 -8.64 -18.06
C VAL A 106 -2.27 -9.61 -18.22
N ALA A 107 -3.34 -9.47 -17.44
CA ALA A 107 -4.53 -10.32 -17.55
C ALA A 107 -5.19 -10.23 -18.93
N LYS A 108 -5.23 -9.03 -19.54
CA LYS A 108 -5.73 -8.85 -20.93
C LYS A 108 -4.83 -9.52 -21.95
N VAL A 109 -3.50 -9.36 -21.88
CA VAL A 109 -2.55 -10.05 -22.77
C VAL A 109 -2.74 -11.57 -22.69
N LEU A 110 -2.95 -12.08 -21.47
CA LEU A 110 -3.21 -13.51 -21.22
C LEU A 110 -4.63 -13.96 -21.60
N GLY A 111 -5.57 -13.04 -21.87
CA GLY A 111 -6.94 -13.35 -22.19
C GLY A 111 -7.74 -13.95 -21.02
N VAL A 112 -7.42 -13.56 -19.78
CA VAL A 112 -8.08 -14.02 -18.56
C VAL A 112 -8.67 -12.85 -17.76
N LYS A 113 -9.67 -13.14 -16.94
CA LYS A 113 -10.28 -12.16 -16.03
C LYS A 113 -9.51 -12.11 -14.71
N ALA A 114 -9.01 -10.94 -14.34
CA ALA A 114 -8.47 -10.69 -13.01
C ALA A 114 -9.61 -10.70 -11.97
N VAL A 115 -9.52 -11.56 -10.96
CA VAL A 115 -10.44 -11.64 -9.82
C VAL A 115 -9.64 -11.25 -8.58
N ARG A 116 -9.76 -9.98 -8.18
CA ARG A 116 -8.99 -9.43 -7.04
C ARG A 116 -9.69 -9.65 -5.72
N GLN A 117 -8.89 -9.91 -4.69
CA GLN A 117 -9.26 -9.82 -3.29
C GLN A 117 -8.22 -8.98 -2.57
N ASP A 118 -8.70 -8.02 -1.79
CA ASP A 118 -7.82 -7.23 -0.93
C ASP A 118 -7.35 -8.08 0.24
N ALA A 119 -6.09 -7.89 0.60
CA ALA A 119 -5.48 -8.52 1.75
C ALA A 119 -4.39 -7.61 2.31
N SER A 120 -4.11 -7.73 3.61
CA SER A 120 -2.98 -7.05 4.20
C SER A 120 -1.67 -7.62 3.62
N PHE A 121 -0.67 -6.75 3.46
CA PHE A 121 0.58 -7.04 2.76
C PHE A 121 1.25 -8.32 3.29
N GLU A 122 1.35 -8.46 4.60
CA GLU A 122 2.02 -9.58 5.28
C GLU A 122 1.31 -10.93 5.10
N THR A 123 0.02 -10.92 4.73
CA THR A 123 -0.78 -12.16 4.58
C THR A 123 -0.76 -12.74 3.17
N ILE A 124 -0.39 -11.96 2.15
CA ILE A 124 -0.48 -12.40 0.75
C ILE A 124 0.51 -13.52 0.43
N LEU A 125 1.79 -13.35 0.78
CA LEU A 125 2.81 -14.36 0.46
C LEU A 125 2.51 -15.72 1.10
N PRO A 126 2.13 -15.83 2.40
CA PRO A 126 1.67 -17.10 2.97
C PRO A 126 0.44 -17.68 2.26
N ALA A 127 -0.50 -16.84 1.85
CA ALA A 127 -1.72 -17.28 1.17
C ALA A 127 -1.50 -17.83 -0.25
N LEU A 128 -0.40 -17.46 -0.92
CA LEU A 128 0.03 -18.11 -2.16
C LEU A 128 0.40 -19.58 -1.94
N GLY A 129 1.09 -19.89 -0.84
CA GLY A 129 1.45 -21.26 -0.47
C GLY A 129 0.26 -22.17 -0.28
N SER A 130 -0.85 -21.65 0.29
CA SER A 130 -2.11 -22.41 0.47
C SER A 130 -2.96 -22.51 -0.81
N GLY A 131 -2.59 -21.84 -1.89
CA GLY A 131 -3.37 -21.80 -3.13
C GLY A 131 -4.63 -20.93 -3.06
N LYS A 132 -4.77 -20.04 -2.08
CA LYS A 132 -5.87 -19.08 -1.99
C LYS A 132 -5.83 -18.10 -3.18
N TYR A 133 -4.64 -17.66 -3.56
CA TYR A 133 -4.36 -16.81 -4.71
C TYR A 133 -3.46 -17.52 -5.71
N ASP A 134 -3.60 -17.17 -6.97
CA ASP A 134 -2.72 -17.60 -8.06
C ASP A 134 -1.49 -16.67 -8.17
N VAL A 135 -1.70 -15.39 -7.86
CA VAL A 135 -0.67 -14.35 -7.87
C VAL A 135 -0.92 -13.32 -6.77
N GLY A 136 0.16 -12.77 -6.22
CA GLY A 136 0.16 -11.65 -5.27
C GLY A 136 0.67 -10.37 -5.91
N THR A 137 0.01 -9.24 -5.61
CA THR A 137 0.43 -7.88 -5.99
C THR A 137 0.51 -6.98 -4.77
N GLY A 138 1.43 -6.04 -4.73
CA GLY A 138 1.60 -5.13 -3.59
C GLY A 138 3.02 -4.61 -3.43
N ASN A 139 3.73 -4.40 -4.54
CA ASN A 139 5.12 -3.91 -4.50
C ASN A 139 6.06 -4.85 -3.72
N PHE A 140 5.95 -6.17 -3.99
CA PHE A 140 6.81 -7.15 -3.32
C PHE A 140 8.24 -7.08 -3.86
N GLY A 141 9.17 -6.58 -3.05
CA GLY A 141 10.60 -6.61 -3.36
C GLY A 141 11.10 -8.05 -3.42
N VAL A 142 11.90 -8.34 -4.45
CA VAL A 142 12.58 -9.62 -4.63
C VAL A 142 13.75 -9.67 -3.65
N THR A 143 13.67 -10.54 -2.65
CA THR A 143 14.74 -10.74 -1.67
C THR A 143 15.17 -12.20 -1.61
N THR A 144 16.41 -12.43 -1.27
CA THR A 144 16.97 -13.80 -1.09
C THR A 144 16.15 -14.63 -0.11
N GLN A 145 15.60 -13.99 0.93
CA GLN A 145 14.74 -14.67 1.90
C GLN A 145 13.42 -15.11 1.28
N ARG A 146 12.73 -14.22 0.55
CA ARG A 146 11.43 -14.51 -0.08
C ARG A 146 11.56 -15.53 -1.20
N LEU A 147 12.66 -15.50 -1.97
CA LEU A 147 12.94 -16.47 -3.03
C LEU A 147 13.01 -17.93 -2.56
N LYS A 148 13.19 -18.17 -1.26
CA LYS A 148 13.14 -19.53 -0.68
C LYS A 148 11.72 -20.12 -0.69
N THR A 149 10.69 -19.29 -0.60
CA THR A 149 9.29 -19.72 -0.38
C THR A 149 8.33 -19.37 -1.50
N VAL A 150 8.64 -18.35 -2.31
CA VAL A 150 7.83 -17.88 -3.44
C VAL A 150 8.69 -17.65 -4.67
N ASP A 151 8.06 -17.61 -5.83
CA ASP A 151 8.67 -17.17 -7.07
C ASP A 151 8.19 -15.77 -7.43
N PHE A 152 9.01 -15.05 -8.20
CA PHE A 152 8.72 -13.69 -8.67
C PHE A 152 8.83 -13.56 -10.17
N VAL A 153 8.00 -12.70 -10.73
CA VAL A 153 8.14 -12.15 -12.09
C VAL A 153 8.21 -10.63 -11.95
N THR A 154 9.34 -10.04 -12.30
CA THR A 154 9.58 -8.61 -12.09
C THR A 154 8.75 -7.74 -13.03
N TYR A 155 8.30 -6.56 -12.54
CA TYR A 155 7.60 -5.58 -13.36
C TYR A 155 8.03 -4.13 -13.13
N ILE A 156 8.73 -3.82 -12.05
CA ILE A 156 9.39 -2.53 -11.81
C ILE A 156 10.66 -2.70 -10.98
N ASN A 157 11.48 -1.65 -10.94
CA ASN A 157 12.56 -1.51 -9.97
C ASN A 157 12.23 -0.32 -9.05
N ASP A 158 11.83 -0.62 -7.82
CA ASP A 158 11.54 0.36 -6.76
C ASP A 158 12.52 0.16 -5.60
N GLY A 159 12.13 0.24 -4.37
CA GLY A 159 13.02 -0.10 -3.25
C GLY A 159 12.73 0.72 -2.01
N GLN A 160 13.78 0.98 -1.28
CA GLN A 160 13.77 1.54 0.07
C GLN A 160 14.16 3.01 0.02
N GLY A 161 13.40 3.85 0.69
CA GLY A 161 13.69 5.26 0.87
C GLY A 161 13.23 5.76 2.24
N PHE A 162 13.54 7.02 2.51
CA PHE A 162 13.21 7.66 3.76
C PHE A 162 12.45 8.96 3.55
N ALA A 163 11.51 9.24 4.44
CA ALA A 163 10.81 10.52 4.52
C ALA A 163 10.67 10.98 5.96
N VAL A 164 10.59 12.29 6.13
CA VAL A 164 10.40 12.97 7.42
C VAL A 164 9.22 13.93 7.33
N LYS A 165 8.75 14.41 8.48
CA LYS A 165 7.79 15.51 8.53
C LYS A 165 8.41 16.76 7.92
N LYS A 166 7.66 17.47 7.09
CA LYS A 166 8.09 18.73 6.46
C LYS A 166 8.42 19.76 7.54
N GLY A 167 9.62 20.38 7.42
CA GLY A 167 10.14 21.29 8.45
C GLY A 167 10.67 20.61 9.71
N GLY A 168 10.63 19.28 9.79
CA GLY A 168 11.20 18.52 10.90
C GLY A 168 12.74 18.64 10.97
N THR A 169 13.29 18.45 12.16
CA THR A 169 14.73 18.60 12.44
C THR A 169 15.47 17.27 12.58
N ALA A 170 14.75 16.14 12.66
CA ALA A 170 15.36 14.83 12.90
C ALA A 170 16.41 14.47 11.86
N LEU A 171 16.12 14.65 10.59
CA LEU A 171 17.04 14.45 9.45
C LEU A 171 16.80 15.53 8.41
N LYS A 172 17.89 16.07 7.83
CA LYS A 172 17.84 17.13 6.80
C LYS A 172 18.47 16.70 5.48
N LYS A 173 19.12 15.55 5.42
CA LYS A 173 19.88 15.07 4.26
C LYS A 173 19.44 13.67 3.89
N LYS A 174 19.77 13.25 2.65
CA LYS A 174 19.63 11.87 2.19
C LYS A 174 20.27 10.91 3.19
N VAL A 175 19.56 9.84 3.54
CA VAL A 175 20.10 8.74 4.32
C VAL A 175 20.89 7.83 3.38
N THR A 176 22.17 7.72 3.61
CA THR A 176 23.10 6.86 2.85
C THR A 176 23.66 5.73 3.71
N ASP A 177 23.51 5.84 5.02
CA ASP A 177 23.97 4.87 6.01
C ASP A 177 23.00 4.85 7.20
N LEU A 178 22.68 3.66 7.71
CA LEU A 178 21.72 3.51 8.80
C LEU A 178 22.21 4.07 10.14
N THR A 179 23.51 4.32 10.31
CA THR A 179 24.05 5.01 11.51
C THR A 179 23.54 6.46 11.63
N GLN A 180 23.00 7.04 10.54
CA GLN A 180 22.35 8.34 10.56
C GLN A 180 20.98 8.32 11.25
N LEU A 181 20.38 7.13 11.40
CA LEU A 181 19.10 6.91 12.07
C LEU A 181 19.24 6.68 13.58
N CYS A 182 20.47 6.57 14.07
CA CYS A 182 20.75 6.26 15.48
C CYS A 182 20.11 7.27 16.43
N GLY A 183 19.39 6.76 17.43
CA GLY A 183 18.63 7.55 18.39
C GLY A 183 17.27 8.02 17.95
N LEU A 184 16.87 7.74 16.68
CA LEU A 184 15.57 8.11 16.12
C LEU A 184 14.56 6.94 16.22
N THR A 185 13.28 7.28 16.14
CA THR A 185 12.18 6.33 16.03
C THR A 185 11.73 6.24 14.56
N ILE A 186 11.79 5.04 13.97
CA ILE A 186 11.51 4.78 12.56
C ILE A 186 10.17 4.04 12.46
N GLY A 187 9.26 4.55 11.62
CA GLY A 187 8.03 3.86 11.25
C GLY A 187 8.18 3.09 9.95
N THR A 188 7.67 1.88 9.89
CA THR A 188 7.68 1.04 8.67
C THR A 188 6.47 0.11 8.60
N GLY A 189 6.23 -0.51 7.44
CA GLY A 189 5.15 -1.47 7.23
C GLY A 189 5.48 -2.87 7.72
N ALA A 190 4.47 -3.58 8.25
CA ALA A 190 4.57 -4.96 8.70
C ALA A 190 4.90 -5.92 7.54
N GLY A 191 5.80 -6.89 7.77
CA GLY A 191 6.19 -7.93 6.80
C GLY A 191 6.98 -7.41 5.59
N THR A 192 7.40 -6.15 5.61
CA THR A 192 8.14 -5.53 4.49
C THR A 192 9.64 -5.85 4.55
N SER A 193 10.32 -5.69 3.40
CA SER A 193 11.78 -5.73 3.36
C SER A 193 12.43 -4.60 4.17
N PHE A 194 11.69 -3.51 4.43
CA PHE A 194 12.15 -2.39 5.24
C PHE A 194 12.30 -2.81 6.71
N GLU A 195 11.26 -3.48 7.25
CA GLU A 195 11.30 -4.06 8.59
C GLU A 195 12.47 -5.04 8.75
N THR A 196 12.64 -5.94 7.77
CA THR A 196 13.75 -6.91 7.75
C THR A 196 15.11 -6.19 7.75
N THR A 197 15.31 -5.21 6.85
CA THR A 197 16.56 -4.44 6.78
C THR A 197 16.89 -3.76 8.12
N LEU A 198 15.90 -3.11 8.73
CA LEU A 198 16.10 -2.44 10.02
C LEU A 198 16.38 -3.43 11.15
N ALA A 199 15.74 -4.61 11.15
CA ALA A 199 15.95 -5.64 12.16
C ALA A 199 17.34 -6.28 12.04
N GLU A 200 17.79 -6.60 10.83
CA GLU A 200 19.12 -7.19 10.57
C GLU A 200 20.24 -6.21 10.92
N GLN A 201 20.02 -4.92 10.70
CA GLN A 201 21.01 -3.86 10.94
C GLN A 201 20.88 -3.18 12.31
N LYS A 202 20.07 -3.71 13.24
CA LYS A 202 19.88 -3.09 14.57
C LYS A 202 21.14 -2.84 15.37
N GLY A 203 22.22 -3.57 15.09
CA GLY A 203 23.52 -3.45 15.76
C GLY A 203 24.42 -2.32 15.26
N VAL A 204 24.09 -1.64 14.13
CA VAL A 204 24.99 -0.63 13.52
C VAL A 204 25.26 0.55 14.45
N CYS A 205 24.26 0.97 15.21
CA CYS A 205 24.40 2.11 16.13
C CYS A 205 25.33 1.79 17.30
N ALA A 206 25.21 0.60 17.90
CA ALA A 206 26.10 0.16 18.98
C ALA A 206 27.54 0.06 18.50
N LYS A 207 27.77 -0.49 17.30
CA LYS A 207 29.09 -0.54 16.66
C LYS A 207 29.70 0.85 16.43
N ALA A 208 28.84 1.85 16.20
CA ALA A 208 29.24 3.25 16.03
C ALA A 208 29.28 4.04 17.34
N GLY A 209 29.11 3.43 18.52
CA GLY A 209 29.07 4.10 19.81
C GLY A 209 27.88 5.04 20.01
N LYS A 210 26.77 4.81 19.27
CA LYS A 210 25.56 5.65 19.28
C LYS A 210 24.38 4.94 19.94
N LYS A 211 23.37 5.73 20.40
CA LYS A 211 22.11 5.19 20.88
C LYS A 211 21.39 4.41 19.75
N PRO A 212 20.89 3.20 20.00
CA PRO A 212 20.12 2.47 19.00
C PRO A 212 18.91 3.26 18.48
N TYR A 213 18.53 3.04 17.21
CA TYR A 213 17.23 3.47 16.71
C TYR A 213 16.13 2.53 17.22
N GLU A 214 14.90 3.05 17.29
CA GLU A 214 13.70 2.28 17.61
C GLU A 214 12.86 2.06 16.34
N VAL A 215 12.27 0.89 16.15
CA VAL A 215 11.40 0.58 15.01
C VAL A 215 9.96 0.39 15.49
N LYS A 216 9.03 1.14 14.91
CA LYS A 216 7.58 0.98 15.09
C LYS A 216 6.96 0.46 13.80
N VAL A 217 6.27 -0.66 13.91
CA VAL A 217 5.68 -1.38 12.77
C VAL A 217 4.19 -1.10 12.69
N TYR A 218 3.68 -0.85 11.49
CA TYR A 218 2.29 -0.53 11.21
C TYR A 218 1.76 -1.42 10.10
N SER A 219 0.53 -1.90 10.21
CA SER A 219 -0.13 -2.66 9.14
C SER A 219 -0.68 -1.76 8.03
N GLU A 220 -0.92 -0.46 8.34
CA GLU A 220 -1.54 0.49 7.42
C GLU A 220 -0.64 1.70 7.16
N ASN A 221 -0.47 2.07 5.89
CA ASN A 221 0.33 3.24 5.51
C ASN A 221 -0.21 4.55 6.11
N ALA A 222 -1.53 4.70 6.17
CA ALA A 222 -2.16 5.88 6.77
C ALA A 222 -1.82 6.01 8.27
N ALA A 223 -1.71 4.90 9.00
CA ALA A 223 -1.31 4.90 10.41
C ALA A 223 0.15 5.34 10.58
N THR A 224 1.04 4.91 9.68
CA THR A 224 2.45 5.34 9.68
C THR A 224 2.57 6.83 9.43
N LEU A 225 1.83 7.38 8.45
CA LEU A 225 1.82 8.81 8.17
C LEU A 225 1.27 9.60 9.37
N THR A 226 0.16 9.15 9.95
CA THR A 226 -0.42 9.78 11.15
C THR A 226 0.57 9.80 12.31
N ALA A 227 1.30 8.70 12.55
CA ALA A 227 2.31 8.62 13.59
C ALA A 227 3.45 9.64 13.36
N LEU A 228 3.89 9.83 12.10
CA LEU A 228 4.88 10.84 11.74
C LEU A 228 4.35 12.26 12.01
N GLN A 229 3.11 12.57 11.60
CA GLN A 229 2.52 13.89 11.81
C GLN A 229 2.34 14.23 13.29
N GLN A 230 2.03 13.24 14.12
CA GLN A 230 1.90 13.36 15.57
C GLN A 230 3.24 13.34 16.34
N GLY A 231 4.37 13.15 15.65
CA GLY A 231 5.68 13.06 16.30
C GLY A 231 5.91 11.78 17.10
N ARG A 232 5.12 10.72 16.86
CA ARG A 232 5.31 9.40 17.47
C ARG A 232 6.45 8.62 16.84
N ILE A 233 6.83 8.99 15.61
CA ILE A 233 8.00 8.55 14.88
C ILE A 233 8.67 9.77 14.24
N ASP A 234 9.97 9.68 14.04
CA ASP A 234 10.79 10.75 13.45
C ASP A 234 10.93 10.59 11.95
N VAL A 235 10.93 9.35 11.45
CA VAL A 235 11.27 8.97 10.08
C VAL A 235 10.35 7.85 9.61
N ILE A 236 9.93 7.89 8.36
CA ILE A 236 9.29 6.76 7.66
C ILE A 236 10.33 6.09 6.75
N MET A 237 10.43 4.76 6.80
CA MET A 237 11.08 3.94 5.80
C MET A 237 10.01 3.20 4.99
N SER A 238 9.96 3.42 3.68
CA SER A 238 8.96 2.83 2.79
C SER A 238 9.46 2.80 1.34
N THR A 239 8.57 2.49 0.39
CA THR A 239 8.89 2.45 -1.04
C THR A 239 9.30 3.82 -1.57
N ILE A 240 10.24 3.86 -2.50
CA ILE A 240 10.71 5.10 -3.14
C ILE A 240 9.54 5.81 -3.84
N ASN A 241 8.77 5.08 -4.64
CA ASN A 241 7.64 5.63 -5.38
C ASN A 241 6.55 6.16 -4.45
N GLY A 242 6.22 5.40 -3.39
CA GLY A 242 5.23 5.80 -2.39
C GLY A 242 5.62 7.08 -1.65
N LEU A 243 6.87 7.16 -1.21
CA LEU A 243 7.37 8.33 -0.49
C LEU A 243 7.48 9.58 -1.38
N ARG A 244 7.86 9.41 -2.66
CA ARG A 244 7.84 10.50 -3.66
C ARG A 244 6.43 10.99 -3.90
N HIS A 245 5.49 10.07 -4.13
CA HIS A 245 4.09 10.40 -4.31
C HIS A 245 3.54 11.15 -3.09
N GLN A 246 3.80 10.63 -1.89
CA GLN A 246 3.37 11.24 -0.62
C GLN A 246 3.95 12.66 -0.46
N ALA A 247 5.25 12.85 -0.73
CA ALA A 247 5.89 14.17 -0.61
C ALA A 247 5.38 15.19 -1.63
N ALA A 248 4.87 14.72 -2.78
CA ALA A 248 4.22 15.57 -3.78
C ALA A 248 2.80 16.04 -3.35
N GLN A 249 2.21 15.42 -2.32
CA GLN A 249 0.89 15.81 -1.80
C GLN A 249 1.05 16.86 -0.70
N PRO A 250 0.60 18.11 -0.89
CA PRO A 250 0.74 19.17 0.13
C PRO A 250 0.15 18.77 1.49
N ALA A 251 -0.99 18.06 1.50
CA ALA A 251 -1.65 17.60 2.71
C ALA A 251 -0.83 16.59 3.52
N ALA A 252 0.06 15.82 2.90
CA ALA A 252 0.90 14.85 3.59
C ALA A 252 1.98 15.50 4.46
N GLN A 253 2.34 16.77 4.20
CA GLN A 253 3.33 17.52 4.98
C GLN A 253 4.61 16.70 5.24
N THR A 254 5.11 16.02 4.20
CA THR A 254 6.32 15.20 4.26
C THR A 254 7.39 15.71 3.31
N THR A 255 8.64 15.35 3.61
CA THR A 255 9.81 15.58 2.76
C THR A 255 10.47 14.24 2.49
N PHE A 256 10.55 13.86 1.20
CA PHE A 256 11.32 12.69 0.77
C PHE A 256 12.81 12.98 0.83
N LEU A 257 13.56 12.16 1.56
CA LEU A 257 15.01 12.34 1.78
C LEU A 257 15.88 11.58 0.77
N GLY A 258 15.25 10.88 -0.17
CA GLY A 258 15.96 10.17 -1.22
C GLY A 258 15.89 8.65 -1.11
N GLU A 259 16.43 8.01 -2.14
CA GLU A 259 16.55 6.57 -2.26
C GLU A 259 17.67 6.08 -1.38
N TYR A 260 17.46 4.96 -0.70
CA TYR A 260 18.45 4.26 0.10
C TYR A 260 18.99 3.03 -0.63
N HIS A 261 18.10 2.13 -1.03
CA HIS A 261 18.41 0.90 -1.72
C HIS A 261 17.32 0.55 -2.71
N ARG A 262 17.70 0.18 -3.96
CA ARG A 262 16.74 -0.28 -4.98
C ARG A 262 16.65 -1.79 -4.97
N LEU A 263 15.43 -2.28 -5.24
CA LEU A 263 15.10 -3.69 -5.37
C LEU A 263 14.28 -3.91 -6.64
N ASP A 264 14.47 -5.04 -7.27
CA ASP A 264 13.49 -5.54 -8.22
C ASP A 264 12.19 -5.86 -7.48
N VAL A 265 11.08 -5.47 -8.06
CA VAL A 265 9.73 -5.71 -7.53
C VAL A 265 8.98 -6.58 -8.51
N GLY A 266 8.26 -7.59 -8.01
CA GLY A 266 7.60 -8.57 -8.85
C GLY A 266 6.20 -8.96 -8.38
N PHE A 267 5.46 -9.52 -9.33
CA PHE A 267 4.34 -10.40 -9.02
C PHE A 267 4.86 -11.61 -8.26
N ALA A 268 4.21 -11.95 -7.17
CA ALA A 268 4.59 -13.09 -6.35
C ALA A 268 3.70 -14.30 -6.65
N PHE A 269 4.31 -15.49 -6.70
CA PHE A 269 3.66 -16.76 -7.00
C PHE A 269 4.03 -17.80 -5.96
N ARG A 270 3.20 -18.83 -5.81
CA ARG A 270 3.60 -20.04 -5.08
C ARG A 270 4.89 -20.59 -5.72
N LYS A 271 5.79 -21.08 -4.89
CA LYS A 271 7.04 -21.71 -5.34
C LYS A 271 6.78 -22.82 -6.38
N GLY A 272 7.50 -22.77 -7.51
CA GLY A 272 7.32 -23.71 -8.63
C GLY A 272 6.05 -23.47 -9.45
N SER A 273 5.46 -22.27 -9.38
CA SER A 273 4.24 -21.96 -10.14
C SER A 273 4.48 -21.99 -11.66
N PRO A 274 3.65 -22.71 -12.43
CA PRO A 274 3.76 -22.73 -13.89
C PRO A 274 3.27 -21.42 -14.55
N LEU A 275 2.76 -20.45 -13.78
CA LEU A 275 2.30 -19.15 -14.28
C LEU A 275 3.45 -18.19 -14.60
N THR A 276 4.63 -18.39 -14.03
CA THR A 276 5.74 -17.43 -14.11
C THR A 276 6.16 -17.12 -15.54
N GLN A 277 6.23 -18.13 -16.42
CA GLN A 277 6.60 -17.94 -17.83
C GLN A 277 5.57 -17.10 -18.58
N ALA A 278 4.27 -17.39 -18.39
CA ALA A 278 3.19 -16.65 -19.03
C ALA A 278 3.17 -15.18 -18.58
N PHE A 279 3.40 -14.92 -17.27
CA PHE A 279 3.48 -13.57 -16.74
C PHE A 279 4.69 -12.80 -17.23
N GLN A 280 5.86 -13.44 -17.27
CA GLN A 280 7.08 -12.83 -17.82
C GLN A 280 6.89 -12.42 -19.27
N ALA A 281 6.36 -13.33 -20.10
CA ALA A 281 6.09 -13.05 -21.51
C ALA A 281 5.07 -11.91 -21.66
N ALA A 282 4.01 -11.88 -20.83
CA ALA A 282 3.02 -10.82 -20.87
C ALA A 282 3.58 -9.46 -20.46
N VAL A 283 4.43 -9.38 -19.43
CA VAL A 283 5.08 -8.13 -19.06
C VAL A 283 6.03 -7.65 -20.17
N ASN A 284 6.80 -8.54 -20.80
CA ASN A 284 7.69 -8.19 -21.90
C ASN A 284 6.91 -7.70 -23.13
N GLU A 285 5.77 -8.30 -23.45
CA GLU A 285 4.86 -7.83 -24.51
C GLU A 285 4.41 -6.39 -24.26
N LEU A 286 4.03 -6.07 -23.00
CA LEU A 286 3.63 -4.71 -22.61
C LEU A 286 4.79 -3.70 -22.66
N ILE A 287 6.02 -4.17 -22.44
CA ILE A 287 7.24 -3.34 -22.60
C ILE A 287 7.47 -3.05 -24.09
N GLU A 288 7.38 -4.07 -24.95
CA GLU A 288 7.62 -3.97 -26.39
C GLU A 288 6.58 -3.09 -27.11
N ASP A 289 5.30 -3.22 -26.75
CA ASP A 289 4.22 -2.41 -27.36
C ASP A 289 4.10 -1.00 -26.78
N GLY A 290 4.92 -0.67 -25.78
CA GLY A 290 4.97 0.63 -25.11
C GLY A 290 3.81 0.90 -24.13
N THR A 291 2.91 -0.05 -23.91
CA THR A 291 1.82 0.09 -22.90
C THR A 291 2.38 0.23 -21.50
N TYR A 292 3.39 -0.56 -21.17
CA TYR A 292 4.10 -0.49 -19.90
C TYR A 292 4.63 0.94 -19.61
N ALA A 293 5.31 1.55 -20.56
CA ALA A 293 5.84 2.91 -20.41
C ALA A 293 4.71 3.95 -20.20
N ARG A 294 3.58 3.80 -20.91
CA ARG A 294 2.40 4.65 -20.72
C ARG A 294 1.79 4.50 -19.32
N ILE A 295 1.71 3.26 -18.80
CA ILE A 295 1.23 3.02 -17.42
C ILE A 295 2.14 3.71 -16.41
N LEU A 296 3.46 3.53 -16.49
CA LEU A 296 4.40 4.16 -15.56
C LEU A 296 4.35 5.69 -15.64
N LYS A 297 4.21 6.25 -16.84
CA LYS A 297 4.06 7.70 -17.05
C LYS A 297 2.77 8.22 -16.38
N LYS A 298 1.64 7.53 -16.58
CA LYS A 298 0.35 7.85 -15.93
C LYS A 298 0.48 8.00 -14.42
N TRP A 299 1.24 7.11 -13.79
CA TRP A 299 1.40 7.08 -12.33
C TRP A 299 2.62 7.85 -11.80
N GLY A 300 3.38 8.50 -12.69
CA GLY A 300 4.57 9.26 -12.30
C GLY A 300 5.74 8.39 -11.80
N THR A 301 5.80 7.13 -12.24
CA THR A 301 6.77 6.12 -11.79
C THR A 301 7.74 5.68 -12.87
N SER A 302 7.91 6.47 -13.94
CA SER A 302 8.80 6.14 -15.08
C SER A 302 10.25 5.87 -14.66
N ALA A 303 10.72 6.45 -13.55
CA ALA A 303 12.04 6.19 -13.01
C ALA A 303 12.21 4.76 -12.43
N SER A 304 11.12 4.00 -12.33
CA SER A 304 11.11 2.60 -11.88
C SER A 304 10.95 1.60 -13.03
N ALA A 305 11.05 2.07 -14.29
CA ALA A 305 11.00 1.20 -15.45
C ALA A 305 12.13 0.15 -15.42
N ILE A 306 11.81 -1.02 -15.94
CA ILE A 306 12.78 -2.09 -16.25
C ILE A 306 12.82 -2.31 -17.77
N ASP A 307 13.95 -2.73 -18.27
CA ASP A 307 14.13 -3.01 -19.72
C ASP A 307 13.50 -4.36 -20.11
N ALA A 308 13.47 -5.31 -19.18
CA ALA A 308 12.88 -6.63 -19.38
C ALA A 308 12.45 -7.25 -18.05
N SER A 309 11.31 -7.97 -18.08
CA SER A 309 10.86 -8.79 -16.95
C SER A 309 11.74 -10.04 -16.78
N ARG A 310 12.02 -10.39 -15.53
CA ARG A 310 12.84 -11.55 -15.16
C ARG A 310 12.11 -12.43 -14.14
N ILE A 311 12.35 -13.73 -14.24
CA ILE A 311 11.89 -14.71 -13.24
C ILE A 311 13.01 -14.89 -12.20
N ASN A 312 12.69 -14.68 -10.93
CA ASN A 312 13.57 -14.93 -9.79
C ASN A 312 14.98 -14.32 -9.94
N PRO A 313 15.14 -13.04 -10.32
CA PRO A 313 16.48 -12.46 -10.34
C PRO A 313 17.09 -12.50 -8.93
N PRO A 314 18.43 -12.57 -8.83
CA PRO A 314 19.08 -12.45 -7.52
C PRO A 314 18.78 -11.07 -6.91
N GLU A 315 18.72 -11.01 -5.58
CA GLU A 315 18.60 -9.74 -4.87
C GLU A 315 19.82 -8.86 -5.19
N HIS A 316 19.57 -7.63 -5.60
CA HIS A 316 20.61 -6.62 -5.71
C HIS A 316 21.09 -6.23 -4.31
N ARG A 317 22.42 -6.26 -4.09
CA ARG A 317 23.05 -5.86 -2.83
C ARG A 317 23.70 -4.48 -2.94
#